data_b2df59711d327ee3f4fa99136f7e5716
#
_entry.id   b2df59711d327ee3f4fa99136f7e5716
#
_cell.length_a   1.000
_cell.length_b   1.000
_cell.length_c   1.000
_cell.angle_alpha   90.00
_cell.angle_beta   90.00
_cell.angle_gamma   90.00
#
_symmetry.space_group_name_H-M   'P 1'
#
loop_
_entity.id
_entity.type
_entity.pdbx_description
1 polymer ?
#
loop_
_entity_poly.entity_id
_entity_poly.type
_entity_poly.pdbx_seq_one_letter_code
_entity_poly.pdbx_strand_id
1 'polypeptide(L)'
;MTGIITKGEKRLVVVSGRAHPELAQDVASELGTEVLSSTAYDFANGETYVRFNESVRGCDVFVVQSHGDRVNDWLMEQLIMVDALKRASAKRITVVAPFFPYARQDKKHLGREPISARLVADLYKTAGADRLMSVDLHTSQEQGFFDGPWDHLWAQPVLVDYVRTRVDPGNAAVVSPDAGRIRVAERWANQLGGTPLAFVHKTRDVTRPNESVANRVVGDVEGRSCVLVDDMIDTGGTIAKAVQVLLDSGAKDVIVAATHGVLSGPAVDRLSTCGAREVIVTDTLPIPAGKRFDQLTVLPIAPLLARAIKAVFDDGSVASLFDTVGVAGA
;
A
#
# COMPACT_ATOMS: atom_id res chain seq x y z
N MET A 1 12.91 27.79 -5.46
CA MET A 1 12.98 26.99 -6.71
C MET A 1 11.55 26.75 -7.13
N THR A 2 11.23 26.75 -8.42
CA THR A 2 9.87 26.44 -8.88
C THR A 2 9.64 24.93 -8.76
N GLY A 3 8.53 24.48 -8.16
CA GLY A 3 8.18 23.06 -8.03
C GLY A 3 7.88 22.35 -9.36
N ILE A 4 8.62 22.70 -10.42
CA ILE A 4 8.43 22.19 -11.79
C ILE A 4 9.76 21.68 -12.33
N ILE A 5 9.82 20.38 -12.64
CA ILE A 5 10.93 19.78 -13.40
C ILE A 5 10.62 19.91 -14.89
N THR A 6 11.60 20.39 -15.67
CA THR A 6 11.49 20.48 -17.13
C THR A 6 12.47 19.52 -17.81
N LYS A 7 11.98 18.71 -18.76
CA LYS A 7 12.80 17.85 -19.64
C LYS A 7 12.33 18.06 -21.10
N GLY A 8 13.13 18.82 -21.86
CA GLY A 8 12.71 19.29 -23.17
C GLY A 8 11.45 20.17 -23.04
N GLU A 9 10.36 19.79 -23.71
CA GLU A 9 9.06 20.45 -23.59
C GLU A 9 8.17 19.90 -22.48
N LYS A 10 8.55 18.80 -21.81
CA LYS A 10 7.79 18.18 -20.73
C LYS A 10 8.03 18.88 -19.40
N ARG A 11 6.99 19.05 -18.62
CA ARG A 11 7.03 19.65 -17.27
C ARG A 11 6.32 18.73 -16.30
N LEU A 12 7.06 18.25 -15.27
CA LEU A 12 6.57 17.42 -14.18
C LEU A 12 6.16 18.29 -13.00
N VAL A 13 5.01 17.99 -12.44
CA VAL A 13 4.50 18.64 -11.23
C VAL A 13 3.98 17.59 -10.27
N VAL A 14 4.36 17.68 -8.99
CA VAL A 14 3.79 16.91 -7.88
C VAL A 14 2.82 17.81 -7.13
N VAL A 15 1.60 17.33 -6.91
CA VAL A 15 0.61 17.97 -6.06
C VAL A 15 0.18 17.03 -4.93
N SER A 16 -0.14 17.60 -3.77
CA SER A 16 -0.50 16.83 -2.58
C SER A 16 -1.94 17.08 -2.17
N GLY A 17 -2.65 16.00 -1.83
CA GLY A 17 -3.83 16.12 -0.98
C GLY A 17 -3.45 16.26 0.50
N ARG A 18 -4.46 16.46 1.37
CA ARG A 18 -4.27 16.76 2.80
C ARG A 18 -4.09 15.53 3.69
N ALA A 19 -4.31 14.30 3.17
CA ALA A 19 -4.26 13.10 4.00
C ALA A 19 -2.83 12.71 4.42
N HIS A 20 -1.83 12.95 3.55
CA HIS A 20 -0.43 12.59 3.82
C HIS A 20 0.53 13.54 3.09
N PRO A 21 0.56 14.83 3.46
CA PRO A 21 1.41 15.81 2.78
C PRO A 21 2.90 15.52 2.93
N GLU A 22 3.34 14.88 4.03
CA GLU A 22 4.72 14.48 4.26
C GLU A 22 5.21 13.52 3.18
N LEU A 23 4.42 12.50 2.82
CA LEU A 23 4.78 11.56 1.75
C LEU A 23 4.93 12.26 0.40
N ALA A 24 4.03 13.20 0.08
CA ALA A 24 4.13 13.96 -1.17
C ALA A 24 5.38 14.85 -1.18
N GLN A 25 5.75 15.44 -0.03
CA GLN A 25 6.97 16.22 0.13
C GLN A 25 8.22 15.36 -0.05
N ASP A 26 8.24 14.16 0.55
CA ASP A 26 9.36 13.22 0.41
C ASP A 26 9.49 12.75 -1.04
N VAL A 27 8.40 12.43 -1.73
CA VAL A 27 8.39 12.08 -3.16
C VAL A 27 8.93 13.23 -4.00
N ALA A 28 8.50 14.47 -3.76
CA ALA A 28 8.99 15.64 -4.48
C ALA A 28 10.49 15.87 -4.24
N SER A 29 10.95 15.69 -2.99
CA SER A 29 12.36 15.79 -2.61
C SER A 29 13.22 14.74 -3.33
N GLU A 30 12.78 13.49 -3.40
CA GLU A 30 13.45 12.41 -4.15
C GLU A 30 13.52 12.71 -5.67
N LEU A 31 12.56 13.45 -6.19
CA LEU A 31 12.54 13.93 -7.58
C LEU A 31 13.38 15.20 -7.79
N GLY A 32 13.91 15.82 -6.73
CA GLY A 32 14.66 17.08 -6.79
C GLY A 32 13.78 18.29 -7.07
N THR A 33 12.52 18.27 -6.62
CA THR A 33 11.54 19.34 -6.80
C THR A 33 10.78 19.62 -5.48
N GLU A 34 9.78 20.48 -5.53
CA GLU A 34 8.89 20.81 -4.42
C GLU A 34 7.44 20.49 -4.82
N VAL A 35 6.60 20.24 -3.81
CA VAL A 35 5.16 20.09 -4.02
C VAL A 35 4.57 21.44 -4.47
N LEU A 36 3.80 21.44 -5.56
CA LEU A 36 3.15 22.63 -6.05
C LEU A 36 2.13 23.14 -5.04
N SER A 37 2.15 24.44 -4.77
CA SER A 37 1.25 25.06 -3.81
C SER A 37 -0.21 24.95 -4.23
N SER A 38 -1.04 24.51 -3.28
CA SER A 38 -2.49 24.45 -3.42
C SER A 38 -3.18 25.01 -2.16
N THR A 39 -4.42 25.43 -2.33
CA THR A 39 -5.31 25.79 -1.23
C THR A 39 -6.42 24.77 -1.16
N ALA A 40 -6.54 24.09 -0.02
CA ALA A 40 -7.61 23.12 0.22
C ALA A 40 -8.16 23.26 1.64
N TYR A 41 -9.47 23.26 1.77
CA TYR A 41 -10.19 23.37 3.06
C TYR A 41 -11.61 22.80 2.92
N ASP A 42 -12.24 22.55 4.05
CA ASP A 42 -13.64 22.12 4.07
C ASP A 42 -14.55 23.28 4.44
N PHE A 43 -15.66 23.43 3.74
CA PHE A 43 -16.76 24.31 4.16
C PHE A 43 -17.43 23.78 5.43
N ALA A 44 -18.20 24.63 6.11
CA ALA A 44 -18.87 24.29 7.37
C ALA A 44 -19.83 23.09 7.25
N ASN A 45 -20.34 22.80 6.06
CA ASN A 45 -21.17 21.63 5.76
C ASN A 45 -20.37 20.36 5.38
N GLY A 46 -19.03 20.45 5.35
CA GLY A 46 -18.14 19.34 5.02
C GLY A 46 -17.79 19.18 3.54
N GLU A 47 -18.25 20.07 2.66
CA GLU A 47 -17.81 20.09 1.27
C GLU A 47 -16.36 20.54 1.15
N THR A 48 -15.56 19.86 0.33
CA THR A 48 -14.15 20.17 0.14
C THR A 48 -13.94 21.16 -1.00
N TYR A 49 -13.15 22.20 -0.76
CA TYR A 49 -12.68 23.17 -1.75
C TYR A 49 -11.20 22.91 -2.07
N VAL A 50 -10.85 22.95 -3.37
CA VAL A 50 -9.46 22.85 -3.85
C VAL A 50 -9.18 23.92 -4.90
N ARG A 51 -7.99 24.52 -4.82
CA ARG A 51 -7.44 25.44 -5.84
C ARG A 51 -5.93 25.28 -5.93
N PHE A 52 -5.40 25.18 -7.15
CA PHE A 52 -3.95 25.28 -7.40
C PHE A 52 -3.56 26.76 -7.54
N ASN A 53 -2.47 27.15 -6.85
CA ASN A 53 -2.05 28.55 -6.80
C ASN A 53 -1.18 28.96 -8.00
N GLU A 54 -0.68 27.97 -8.76
CA GLU A 54 0.16 28.17 -9.93
C GLU A 54 -0.43 27.46 -11.16
N SER A 55 0.03 27.87 -12.36
CA SER A 55 -0.45 27.29 -13.62
C SER A 55 0.13 25.90 -13.84
N VAL A 56 -0.74 24.93 -14.03
CA VAL A 56 -0.42 23.54 -14.38
C VAL A 56 -0.64 23.24 -15.88
N ARG A 57 -0.94 24.26 -16.69
CA ARG A 57 -1.23 24.10 -18.11
C ARG A 57 -0.09 23.39 -18.85
N GLY A 58 -0.44 22.31 -19.55
CA GLY A 58 0.51 21.50 -20.32
C GLY A 58 1.53 20.73 -19.49
N CYS A 59 1.34 20.62 -18.18
CA CYS A 59 2.19 19.82 -17.29
C CYS A 59 1.69 18.36 -17.21
N ASP A 60 2.62 17.45 -16.96
CA ASP A 60 2.35 16.11 -16.46
C ASP A 60 2.24 16.19 -14.93
N VAL A 61 1.07 15.99 -14.40
CA VAL A 61 0.76 16.19 -12.96
C VAL A 61 0.56 14.87 -12.26
N PHE A 62 1.25 14.69 -11.14
CA PHE A 62 1.13 13.54 -10.26
C PHE A 62 0.44 13.96 -8.95
N VAL A 63 -0.76 13.42 -8.73
CA VAL A 63 -1.63 13.77 -7.60
C VAL A 63 -1.46 12.75 -6.50
N VAL A 64 -0.64 13.07 -5.50
CA VAL A 64 -0.32 12.17 -4.38
C VAL A 64 -1.35 12.34 -3.28
N GLN A 65 -2.09 11.27 -2.96
CA GLN A 65 -3.06 11.23 -1.86
C GLN A 65 -3.17 9.82 -1.31
N SER A 66 -3.08 9.67 0.01
CA SER A 66 -3.34 8.41 0.72
C SER A 66 -4.79 8.37 1.23
N HIS A 67 -5.33 7.15 1.41
CA HIS A 67 -6.75 6.96 1.77
C HIS A 67 -6.89 6.12 3.05
N GLY A 68 -6.30 6.61 4.14
CA GLY A 68 -6.38 5.99 5.47
C GLY A 68 -7.68 6.31 6.20
N ASP A 69 -7.58 6.84 7.41
CA ASP A 69 -8.74 7.33 8.16
C ASP A 69 -9.51 8.38 7.33
N ARG A 70 -10.84 8.44 7.47
CA ARG A 70 -11.71 9.32 6.66
C ARG A 70 -11.60 9.05 5.15
N VAL A 71 -11.56 7.78 4.76
CA VAL A 71 -11.34 7.35 3.37
C VAL A 71 -12.23 8.07 2.33
N ASN A 72 -13.49 8.34 2.67
CA ASN A 72 -14.43 8.98 1.75
C ASN A 72 -14.10 10.45 1.49
N ASP A 73 -13.64 11.16 2.52
CA ASP A 73 -13.25 12.56 2.41
C ASP A 73 -12.00 12.70 1.52
N TRP A 74 -11.01 11.85 1.75
CA TRP A 74 -9.76 11.86 0.97
C TRP A 74 -9.96 11.41 -0.48
N LEU A 75 -10.87 10.45 -0.71
CA LEU A 75 -11.26 10.06 -2.06
C LEU A 75 -11.94 11.22 -2.78
N MET A 76 -12.92 11.87 -2.14
CA MET A 76 -13.61 13.00 -2.75
C MET A 76 -12.65 14.17 -3.01
N GLU A 77 -11.76 14.48 -2.08
CA GLU A 77 -10.74 15.52 -2.27
C GLU A 77 -9.87 15.22 -3.50
N GLN A 78 -9.36 13.99 -3.64
CA GLN A 78 -8.53 13.64 -4.78
C GLN A 78 -9.30 13.70 -6.11
N LEU A 79 -10.57 13.30 -6.13
CA LEU A 79 -11.44 13.46 -7.32
C LEU A 79 -11.61 14.93 -7.70
N ILE A 80 -11.83 15.81 -6.72
CA ILE A 80 -11.94 17.28 -6.94
C ILE A 80 -10.61 17.84 -7.45
N MET A 81 -9.46 17.39 -6.91
CA MET A 81 -8.14 17.78 -7.41
C MET A 81 -7.96 17.40 -8.87
N VAL A 82 -8.34 16.18 -9.26
CA VAL A 82 -8.25 15.69 -10.64
C VAL A 82 -9.13 16.54 -11.58
N ASP A 83 -10.37 16.85 -11.19
CA ASP A 83 -11.26 17.71 -11.99
C ASP A 83 -10.69 19.13 -12.13
N ALA A 84 -10.15 19.71 -11.07
CA ALA A 84 -9.50 21.02 -11.10
C ALA A 84 -8.30 21.05 -12.06
N LEU A 85 -7.45 20.03 -12.06
CA LEU A 85 -6.30 19.89 -12.96
C LEU A 85 -6.73 19.74 -14.41
N LYS A 86 -7.76 18.95 -14.69
CA LYS A 86 -8.36 18.81 -16.02
C LYS A 86 -8.86 20.16 -16.54
N ARG A 87 -9.58 20.92 -15.71
CA ARG A 87 -10.08 22.26 -16.06
C ARG A 87 -8.96 23.28 -16.20
N ALA A 88 -7.86 23.11 -15.48
CA ALA A 88 -6.66 23.93 -15.61
C ALA A 88 -5.76 23.56 -16.79
N SER A 89 -6.21 22.63 -17.67
CA SER A 89 -5.52 22.18 -18.88
C SER A 89 -4.18 21.49 -18.59
N ALA A 90 -4.08 20.69 -17.52
CA ALA A 90 -2.98 19.75 -17.37
C ALA A 90 -2.91 18.83 -18.60
N LYS A 91 -1.71 18.42 -19.03
CA LYS A 91 -1.52 17.59 -20.21
C LYS A 91 -1.81 16.12 -19.92
N ARG A 92 -1.32 15.63 -18.79
CA ARG A 92 -1.57 14.27 -18.28
C ARG A 92 -1.78 14.36 -16.78
N ILE A 93 -2.71 13.58 -16.25
CA ILE A 93 -3.03 13.53 -14.84
C ILE A 93 -2.87 12.09 -14.36
N THR A 94 -1.85 11.85 -13.54
CA THR A 94 -1.61 10.57 -12.88
C THR A 94 -2.06 10.65 -11.44
N VAL A 95 -3.04 9.85 -11.06
CA VAL A 95 -3.44 9.66 -9.67
C VAL A 95 -2.45 8.72 -9.01
N VAL A 96 -1.77 9.18 -7.97
CA VAL A 96 -0.88 8.37 -7.12
C VAL A 96 -1.60 8.12 -5.81
N ALA A 97 -2.17 6.93 -5.70
CA ALA A 97 -2.89 6.45 -4.53
C ALA A 97 -2.09 5.27 -3.95
N PRO A 98 -1.06 5.50 -3.10
CA PRO A 98 -0.21 4.44 -2.58
C PRO A 98 -1.02 3.33 -1.92
N PHE A 99 -1.98 3.66 -1.10
CA PHE A 99 -3.05 2.78 -0.64
C PHE A 99 -4.34 3.09 -1.42
N PHE A 100 -4.77 2.18 -2.29
CA PHE A 100 -5.98 2.37 -3.09
C PHE A 100 -7.23 2.14 -2.24
N PRO A 101 -8.17 3.08 -2.23
CA PRO A 101 -9.37 2.96 -1.39
C PRO A 101 -10.31 1.88 -1.93
N TYR A 102 -11.02 1.19 -1.02
CA TYR A 102 -11.97 0.12 -1.35
C TYR A 102 -11.36 -1.12 -2.04
N ALA A 103 -10.05 -1.28 -2.11
CA ALA A 103 -9.37 -2.42 -2.76
C ALA A 103 -9.90 -3.78 -2.28
N ARG A 104 -10.29 -3.93 -1.01
CA ARG A 104 -10.85 -5.17 -0.47
C ARG A 104 -12.24 -5.55 -1.00
N GLN A 105 -12.89 -4.65 -1.77
CA GLN A 105 -14.20 -4.86 -2.39
C GLN A 105 -14.04 -5.04 -3.91
N ASP A 106 -13.12 -5.92 -4.30
CA ASP A 106 -12.74 -6.24 -5.68
C ASP A 106 -13.68 -7.22 -6.38
N LYS A 107 -14.50 -7.92 -5.60
CA LYS A 107 -15.46 -8.94 -6.08
C LYS A 107 -16.66 -9.06 -5.15
N LYS A 108 -17.69 -9.74 -5.63
CA LYS A 108 -18.84 -10.13 -4.81
C LYS A 108 -18.53 -11.42 -4.06
N HIS A 109 -18.73 -11.43 -2.76
CA HIS A 109 -18.70 -12.63 -1.92
C HIS A 109 -20.12 -13.23 -1.75
N LEU A 110 -21.13 -12.37 -1.74
CA LEU A 110 -22.54 -12.74 -1.66
C LEU A 110 -23.33 -12.04 -2.78
N GLY A 111 -24.53 -12.54 -3.02
CA GLY A 111 -25.45 -11.88 -3.94
C GLY A 111 -25.81 -10.45 -3.49
N ARG A 112 -25.98 -9.52 -4.44
CA ARG A 112 -26.40 -8.12 -4.23
C ARG A 112 -25.32 -7.20 -3.61
N GLU A 113 -24.08 -7.65 -3.48
CA GLU A 113 -22.96 -6.82 -3.08
C GLU A 113 -22.46 -5.96 -4.24
N PRO A 114 -21.89 -4.76 -3.96
CA PRO A 114 -21.22 -3.96 -4.96
C PRO A 114 -19.82 -4.52 -5.30
N ILE A 115 -19.18 -3.96 -6.31
CA ILE A 115 -17.74 -4.05 -6.56
C ILE A 115 -17.19 -2.63 -6.44
N SER A 116 -16.93 -2.20 -5.20
CA SER A 116 -16.63 -0.79 -4.92
C SER A 116 -15.25 -0.37 -5.45
N ALA A 117 -14.28 -1.28 -5.55
CA ALA A 117 -13.00 -1.01 -6.16
C ALA A 117 -13.16 -0.59 -7.64
N ARG A 118 -14.06 -1.26 -8.39
CA ARG A 118 -14.39 -0.88 -9.77
C ARG A 118 -15.06 0.50 -9.83
N LEU A 119 -16.03 0.76 -8.95
CA LEU A 119 -16.70 2.06 -8.89
C LEU A 119 -15.71 3.20 -8.68
N VAL A 120 -14.75 3.03 -7.77
CA VAL A 120 -13.71 4.03 -7.49
C VAL A 120 -12.83 4.27 -8.72
N ALA A 121 -12.40 3.21 -9.42
CA ALA A 121 -11.63 3.33 -10.66
C ALA A 121 -12.40 4.10 -11.73
N ASP A 122 -13.69 3.83 -11.90
CA ASP A 122 -14.57 4.55 -12.82
C ASP A 122 -14.74 6.03 -12.43
N LEU A 123 -14.82 6.35 -11.14
CA LEU A 123 -14.88 7.73 -10.65
C LEU A 123 -13.60 8.52 -11.01
N TYR A 124 -12.41 7.93 -10.83
CA TYR A 124 -11.16 8.56 -11.25
C TYR A 124 -11.12 8.81 -12.75
N LYS A 125 -11.57 7.85 -13.57
CA LYS A 125 -11.66 8.04 -15.02
C LYS A 125 -12.59 9.18 -15.38
N THR A 126 -13.76 9.22 -14.75
CA THR A 126 -14.77 10.27 -14.97
C THR A 126 -14.26 11.65 -14.57
N ALA A 127 -13.55 11.75 -13.44
CA ALA A 127 -12.93 12.99 -13.00
C ALA A 127 -11.86 13.50 -13.99
N GLY A 128 -11.20 12.61 -14.72
CA GLY A 128 -10.24 12.97 -15.76
C GLY A 128 -8.84 12.43 -15.56
N ALA A 129 -8.67 11.41 -14.74
CA ALA A 129 -7.39 10.72 -14.60
C ALA A 129 -7.03 9.99 -15.91
N ASP A 130 -5.78 10.15 -16.36
CA ASP A 130 -5.22 9.45 -17.50
C ASP A 130 -4.54 8.14 -17.09
N ARG A 131 -4.07 8.06 -15.85
CA ARG A 131 -3.31 6.94 -15.28
C ARG A 131 -3.55 6.83 -13.79
N LEU A 132 -3.53 5.60 -13.25
CA LEU A 132 -3.45 5.32 -11.83
C LEU A 132 -2.07 4.73 -11.47
N MET A 133 -1.64 4.95 -10.25
CA MET A 133 -0.45 4.36 -9.66
C MET A 133 -0.74 4.00 -8.20
N SER A 134 -0.51 2.75 -7.82
CA SER A 134 -0.76 2.25 -6.46
C SER A 134 0.32 1.26 -6.03
N VAL A 135 0.48 1.07 -4.72
CA VAL A 135 1.41 0.09 -4.14
C VAL A 135 0.61 -1.07 -3.60
N ASP A 136 1.03 -2.30 -3.88
CA ASP A 136 0.45 -3.56 -3.38
C ASP A 136 -1.09 -3.56 -3.30
N LEU A 137 -1.74 -3.56 -4.46
CA LEU A 137 -3.18 -3.73 -4.55
C LEU A 137 -3.62 -5.03 -3.85
N HIS A 138 -4.80 -5.03 -3.26
CA HIS A 138 -5.35 -6.21 -2.59
C HIS A 138 -5.39 -7.42 -3.52
N THR A 139 -5.75 -7.21 -4.78
CA THR A 139 -5.58 -8.19 -5.86
C THR A 139 -5.03 -7.52 -7.11
N SER A 140 -4.14 -8.19 -7.83
CA SER A 140 -3.53 -7.63 -9.06
C SER A 140 -4.54 -7.43 -10.19
N GLN A 141 -5.67 -8.15 -10.15
CA GLN A 141 -6.74 -8.05 -11.15
C GLN A 141 -7.45 -6.69 -11.13
N GLU A 142 -7.36 -5.93 -10.03
CA GLU A 142 -7.93 -4.58 -9.92
C GLU A 142 -7.41 -3.63 -11.00
N GLN A 143 -6.19 -3.85 -11.52
CA GLN A 143 -5.63 -3.08 -12.63
C GLN A 143 -6.54 -3.08 -13.86
N GLY A 144 -7.34 -4.14 -14.07
CA GLY A 144 -8.33 -4.23 -15.13
C GLY A 144 -9.61 -3.42 -14.89
N PHE A 145 -9.77 -2.76 -13.73
CA PHE A 145 -10.95 -1.96 -13.43
C PHE A 145 -10.85 -0.53 -14.00
N PHE A 146 -9.65 -0.04 -14.21
CA PHE A 146 -9.45 1.29 -14.79
C PHE A 146 -9.31 1.20 -16.31
N ASP A 147 -10.07 2.01 -17.03
CA ASP A 147 -9.96 2.12 -18.50
C ASP A 147 -8.79 3.04 -18.86
N GLY A 148 -7.60 2.53 -18.70
CA GLY A 148 -6.32 3.21 -18.89
C GLY A 148 -5.17 2.49 -18.20
N PRO A 149 -3.94 3.03 -18.26
CA PRO A 149 -2.80 2.45 -17.55
C PRO A 149 -2.99 2.54 -16.03
N TRP A 150 -2.71 1.44 -15.33
CA TRP A 150 -2.63 1.39 -13.87
C TRP A 150 -1.32 0.72 -13.46
N ASP A 151 -0.38 1.50 -12.96
CA ASP A 151 0.90 1.00 -12.48
C ASP A 151 0.72 0.41 -11.07
N HIS A 152 0.88 -0.90 -10.96
CA HIS A 152 0.88 -1.62 -9.69
C HIS A 152 2.33 -1.81 -9.23
N LEU A 153 2.75 -1.03 -8.23
CA LEU A 153 4.07 -1.09 -7.63
C LEU A 153 4.09 -2.12 -6.51
N TRP A 154 5.29 -2.68 -6.26
CA TRP A 154 5.51 -3.67 -5.21
C TRP A 154 6.43 -3.09 -4.14
N ALA A 155 5.96 -2.99 -2.89
CA ALA A 155 6.79 -2.61 -1.74
C ALA A 155 7.69 -3.76 -1.27
N GLN A 156 7.41 -4.99 -1.72
CA GLN A 156 8.14 -6.19 -1.31
C GLN A 156 9.67 -6.02 -1.35
N PRO A 157 10.33 -5.44 -2.36
CA PRO A 157 11.78 -5.24 -2.34
C PRO A 157 12.25 -4.40 -1.15
N VAL A 158 11.55 -3.30 -0.85
CA VAL A 158 11.88 -2.42 0.29
C VAL A 158 11.78 -3.16 1.60
N LEU A 159 10.70 -3.94 1.77
CA LEU A 159 10.45 -4.73 2.98
C LEU A 159 11.44 -5.88 3.12
N VAL A 160 11.73 -6.62 2.04
CA VAL A 160 12.67 -7.76 2.03
C VAL A 160 14.08 -7.30 2.36
N ASP A 161 14.55 -6.19 1.78
CA ASP A 161 15.90 -5.66 2.03
C ASP A 161 16.08 -5.31 3.51
N TYR A 162 15.05 -4.75 4.14
CA TYR A 162 15.06 -4.50 5.58
C TYR A 162 15.03 -5.82 6.38
N VAL A 163 14.13 -6.75 6.07
CA VAL A 163 13.98 -8.03 6.79
C VAL A 163 15.27 -8.86 6.72
N ARG A 164 16.01 -8.83 5.61
CA ARG A 164 17.32 -9.48 5.48
C ARG A 164 18.33 -9.05 6.55
N THR A 165 18.21 -7.84 7.07
CA THR A 165 19.07 -7.36 8.15
C THR A 165 18.62 -7.85 9.54
N ARG A 166 17.44 -8.45 9.64
CA ARG A 166 16.76 -8.84 10.89
C ARG A 166 16.73 -10.34 11.13
N VAL A 167 16.85 -11.15 10.10
CA VAL A 167 16.80 -12.62 10.18
C VAL A 167 18.00 -13.26 9.51
N ASP A 168 18.41 -14.43 9.99
CA ASP A 168 19.31 -15.32 9.27
C ASP A 168 18.47 -16.15 8.28
N PRO A 169 18.66 -16.00 6.96
CA PRO A 169 17.89 -16.77 5.97
C PRO A 169 18.00 -18.29 6.14
N GLY A 170 19.15 -18.78 6.66
CA GLY A 170 19.36 -20.21 6.94
C GLY A 170 18.47 -20.75 8.06
N ASN A 171 17.99 -19.89 8.95
CA ASN A 171 17.12 -20.23 10.08
C ASN A 171 15.82 -19.44 10.10
N ALA A 172 15.36 -18.99 8.93
CA ALA A 172 14.09 -18.29 8.80
C ALA A 172 13.02 -19.18 8.15
N ALA A 173 11.75 -18.79 8.28
CA ALA A 173 10.64 -19.30 7.49
C ALA A 173 9.72 -18.13 7.14
N VAL A 174 9.25 -18.08 5.89
CA VAL A 174 8.23 -17.11 5.48
C VAL A 174 6.85 -17.72 5.70
N VAL A 175 5.95 -16.94 6.29
CA VAL A 175 4.64 -17.44 6.69
C VAL A 175 3.54 -16.58 6.07
N SER A 176 2.56 -17.23 5.44
CA SER A 176 1.30 -16.61 5.02
C SER A 176 0.27 -16.66 6.15
N PRO A 177 -0.46 -15.58 6.45
CA PRO A 177 -1.50 -15.56 7.48
C PRO A 177 -2.72 -16.42 7.14
N ASP A 178 -2.87 -16.80 5.87
CA ASP A 178 -3.92 -17.71 5.38
C ASP A 178 -3.56 -18.32 4.02
N ALA A 179 -4.39 -19.24 3.52
CA ALA A 179 -4.18 -19.90 2.24
C ALA A 179 -4.30 -18.96 1.02
N GLY A 180 -4.98 -17.82 1.14
CA GLY A 180 -5.20 -16.88 0.04
C GLY A 180 -3.94 -16.09 -0.34
N ARG A 181 -2.97 -15.96 0.58
CA ARG A 181 -1.73 -15.18 0.38
C ARG A 181 -0.49 -16.01 0.15
N ILE A 182 -0.62 -17.32 -0.05
CA ILE A 182 0.53 -18.24 -0.24
C ILE A 182 1.45 -17.77 -1.38
N ARG A 183 0.91 -17.29 -2.50
CA ARG A 183 1.73 -16.82 -3.63
C ARG A 183 2.57 -15.58 -3.27
N VAL A 184 2.08 -14.72 -2.41
CA VAL A 184 2.84 -13.57 -1.91
C VAL A 184 3.99 -14.07 -1.03
N ALA A 185 3.70 -14.96 -0.09
CA ALA A 185 4.71 -15.56 0.80
C ALA A 185 5.75 -16.37 0.01
N GLU A 186 5.37 -17.07 -1.06
CA GLU A 186 6.32 -17.79 -1.93
C GLU A 186 7.32 -16.83 -2.60
N ARG A 187 6.85 -15.69 -3.12
CA ARG A 187 7.76 -14.68 -3.69
C ARG A 187 8.73 -14.13 -2.63
N TRP A 188 8.24 -13.90 -1.41
CA TRP A 188 9.09 -13.50 -0.29
C TRP A 188 10.13 -14.55 0.05
N ALA A 189 9.73 -15.82 0.14
CA ALA A 189 10.63 -16.95 0.42
C ALA A 189 11.74 -17.03 -0.62
N ASN A 190 11.42 -16.91 -1.90
CA ASN A 190 12.39 -16.90 -3.00
C ASN A 190 13.37 -15.73 -2.87
N GLN A 191 12.89 -14.53 -2.58
CA GLN A 191 13.75 -13.35 -2.42
C GLN A 191 14.62 -13.42 -1.16
N LEU A 192 14.18 -14.09 -0.10
CA LEU A 192 14.98 -14.35 1.11
C LEU A 192 15.96 -15.53 0.94
N GLY A 193 16.21 -15.99 -0.28
CA GLY A 193 17.21 -17.04 -0.56
C GLY A 193 16.64 -18.45 -0.57
N GLY A 194 15.34 -18.63 -0.80
CA GLY A 194 14.68 -19.93 -0.83
C GLY A 194 14.35 -20.46 0.56
N THR A 195 14.05 -19.58 1.50
CA THR A 195 13.64 -19.97 2.87
C THR A 195 12.37 -20.82 2.85
N PRO A 196 12.20 -21.76 3.82
CA PRO A 196 10.98 -22.53 3.97
C PRO A 196 9.71 -21.67 3.99
N LEU A 197 8.64 -22.18 3.34
CA LEU A 197 7.33 -21.57 3.31
C LEU A 197 6.38 -22.30 4.27
N ALA A 198 5.66 -21.54 5.07
CA ALA A 198 4.60 -22.05 5.92
C ALA A 198 3.33 -21.17 5.77
N PHE A 199 2.20 -21.66 6.24
CA PHE A 199 0.98 -20.85 6.32
C PHE A 199 0.10 -21.28 7.50
N VAL A 200 -0.72 -20.32 7.98
CA VAL A 200 -1.70 -20.58 9.03
C VAL A 200 -3.00 -21.07 8.39
N HIS A 201 -3.35 -22.31 8.66
CA HIS A 201 -4.59 -22.91 8.17
C HIS A 201 -5.72 -22.67 9.17
N LYS A 202 -6.79 -22.03 8.70
CA LYS A 202 -8.03 -21.78 9.47
C LYS A 202 -9.02 -22.89 9.19
N THR A 203 -9.28 -23.77 10.17
CA THR A 203 -10.33 -24.77 10.07
C THR A 203 -11.60 -24.21 10.69
N ARG A 204 -12.66 -24.06 9.91
CA ARG A 204 -14.02 -23.80 10.44
C ARG A 204 -14.69 -25.16 10.67
N ASP A 205 -15.07 -25.47 11.89
CA ASP A 205 -15.98 -26.59 12.15
C ASP A 205 -17.38 -26.15 11.69
N VAL A 206 -17.79 -26.62 10.51
CA VAL A 206 -19.10 -26.32 9.94
C VAL A 206 -20.24 -26.92 10.75
N THR A 207 -19.94 -27.84 11.69
CA THR A 207 -20.96 -28.53 12.50
C THR A 207 -21.28 -27.84 13.81
N ARG A 208 -20.46 -26.85 14.22
CA ARG A 208 -20.63 -26.10 15.47
C ARG A 208 -20.49 -24.59 15.23
N PRO A 209 -21.61 -23.91 14.90
CA PRO A 209 -21.60 -22.44 14.81
C PRO A 209 -21.23 -21.88 16.20
N ASN A 210 -20.14 -21.08 16.28
CA ASN A 210 -19.58 -20.44 17.47
C ASN A 210 -18.54 -21.23 18.28
N GLU A 211 -18.08 -22.41 17.88
CA GLU A 211 -16.89 -23.02 18.50
C GLU A 211 -15.60 -22.64 17.75
N SER A 212 -14.54 -22.46 18.55
CA SER A 212 -13.23 -21.90 18.18
C SER A 212 -12.63 -22.54 16.92
N VAL A 213 -12.28 -21.70 15.97
CA VAL A 213 -11.48 -22.05 14.81
C VAL A 213 -10.11 -22.55 15.31
N ALA A 214 -9.84 -23.84 15.16
CA ALA A 214 -8.50 -24.36 15.38
C ALA A 214 -7.60 -23.88 14.27
N ASN A 215 -6.72 -22.92 14.58
CA ASN A 215 -5.68 -22.51 13.65
C ASN A 215 -4.48 -23.47 13.83
N ARG A 216 -3.95 -24.00 12.76
CA ARG A 216 -2.72 -24.80 12.78
C ARG A 216 -1.71 -24.28 11.77
N VAL A 217 -0.44 -24.42 12.06
CA VAL A 217 0.61 -24.14 11.09
C VAL A 217 0.78 -25.34 10.15
N VAL A 218 0.93 -25.07 8.88
CA VAL A 218 1.35 -26.02 7.87
C VAL A 218 2.70 -25.55 7.35
N GLY A 219 3.71 -26.39 7.48
CA GLY A 219 5.11 -26.05 7.20
C GLY A 219 5.98 -26.14 8.45
N ASP A 220 7.29 -26.07 8.29
CA ASP A 220 8.28 -26.18 9.34
C ASP A 220 8.65 -24.80 9.92
N VAL A 221 8.24 -24.53 11.16
CA VAL A 221 8.48 -23.27 11.87
C VAL A 221 9.22 -23.46 13.19
N GLU A 222 9.43 -24.69 13.65
CA GLU A 222 10.04 -24.98 14.95
C GLU A 222 11.49 -24.48 14.99
N GLY A 223 11.81 -23.70 16.00
CA GLY A 223 13.12 -23.08 16.21
C GLY A 223 13.50 -21.99 15.20
N ARG A 224 12.64 -21.62 14.26
CA ARG A 224 12.91 -20.64 13.20
C ARG A 224 12.44 -19.24 13.56
N SER A 225 13.11 -18.23 13.00
CA SER A 225 12.58 -16.86 12.94
C SER A 225 11.53 -16.78 11.82
N CYS A 226 10.27 -16.61 12.19
CA CYS A 226 9.15 -16.54 11.23
C CYS A 226 8.93 -15.13 10.72
N VAL A 227 8.84 -14.96 9.40
CA VAL A 227 8.47 -13.70 8.74
C VAL A 227 7.04 -13.84 8.24
N LEU A 228 6.09 -13.29 9.00
CA LEU A 228 4.66 -13.28 8.66
C LEU A 228 4.36 -12.12 7.73
N VAL A 229 3.92 -12.41 6.49
CA VAL A 229 3.76 -11.41 5.43
C VAL A 229 2.31 -11.24 4.99
N ASP A 230 1.87 -9.97 4.85
CA ASP A 230 0.54 -9.63 4.34
C ASP A 230 0.61 -8.36 3.48
N ASP A 231 -0.49 -8.00 2.78
CA ASP A 231 -0.59 -6.72 2.07
C ASP A 231 -0.90 -5.56 3.03
N MET A 232 -1.74 -5.80 4.04
CA MET A 232 -2.12 -4.76 4.99
C MET A 232 -2.41 -5.29 6.39
N ILE A 233 -2.26 -4.40 7.36
CA ILE A 233 -2.72 -4.62 8.74
C ILE A 233 -3.83 -3.61 9.03
N ASP A 234 -5.07 -4.07 9.12
CA ASP A 234 -6.21 -3.23 9.48
C ASP A 234 -6.44 -3.27 11.01
N THR A 235 -7.30 -4.14 11.52
CA THR A 235 -7.58 -4.22 12.96
C THR A 235 -6.58 -5.08 13.76
N GLY A 236 -5.59 -5.65 13.09
CA GLY A 236 -4.55 -6.49 13.68
C GLY A 236 -4.99 -7.86 14.17
N GLY A 237 -6.28 -8.19 14.12
CA GLY A 237 -6.80 -9.43 14.72
C GLY A 237 -6.29 -10.71 14.06
N THR A 238 -6.20 -10.75 12.73
CA THR A 238 -5.65 -11.90 11.99
C THR A 238 -4.18 -12.08 12.27
N ILE A 239 -3.43 -11.00 12.24
CA ILE A 239 -1.97 -10.98 12.49
C ILE A 239 -1.67 -11.41 13.91
N ALA A 240 -2.30 -10.82 14.92
CA ALA A 240 -2.07 -11.18 16.32
C ALA A 240 -2.34 -12.67 16.60
N LYS A 241 -3.42 -13.21 16.06
CA LYS A 241 -3.71 -14.65 16.17
C LYS A 241 -2.68 -15.51 15.45
N ALA A 242 -2.22 -15.10 14.25
CA ALA A 242 -1.21 -15.84 13.51
C ALA A 242 0.14 -15.86 14.26
N VAL A 243 0.54 -14.72 14.85
CA VAL A 243 1.75 -14.63 15.69
C VAL A 243 1.68 -15.61 16.85
N GLN A 244 0.55 -15.62 17.59
CA GLN A 244 0.39 -16.54 18.73
C GLN A 244 0.48 -18.01 18.31
N VAL A 245 -0.22 -18.38 17.22
CA VAL A 245 -0.18 -19.77 16.70
C VAL A 245 1.23 -20.18 16.26
N LEU A 246 2.01 -19.27 15.69
CA LEU A 246 3.41 -19.53 15.33
C LEU A 246 4.28 -19.76 16.56
N LEU A 247 4.16 -18.93 17.59
CA LEU A 247 4.89 -19.06 18.84
C LEU A 247 4.50 -20.36 19.57
N ASP A 248 3.21 -20.69 19.63
CA ASP A 248 2.71 -21.95 20.21
C ASP A 248 3.18 -23.19 19.43
N SER A 249 3.50 -23.02 18.13
CA SER A 249 4.08 -24.06 17.25
C SER A 249 5.60 -24.14 17.31
N GLY A 250 6.24 -23.47 18.27
CA GLY A 250 7.68 -23.55 18.51
C GLY A 250 8.52 -22.59 17.68
N ALA A 251 7.94 -21.58 17.02
CA ALA A 251 8.73 -20.54 16.38
C ALA A 251 9.61 -19.83 17.41
N LYS A 252 10.88 -19.56 17.03
CA LYS A 252 11.83 -18.85 17.88
C LYS A 252 11.37 -17.42 18.17
N ASP A 253 10.95 -16.73 17.14
CA ASP A 253 10.38 -15.39 17.16
C ASP A 253 9.57 -15.11 15.89
N VAL A 254 8.78 -14.05 15.88
CA VAL A 254 7.96 -13.66 14.73
C VAL A 254 8.18 -12.18 14.40
N ILE A 255 8.56 -11.90 13.15
CA ILE A 255 8.50 -10.57 12.54
C ILE A 255 7.27 -10.53 11.65
N VAL A 256 6.51 -9.45 11.75
CA VAL A 256 5.38 -9.16 10.85
C VAL A 256 5.83 -8.13 9.82
N ALA A 257 5.56 -8.37 8.54
CA ALA A 257 5.83 -7.41 7.47
C ALA A 257 4.59 -7.22 6.59
N ALA A 258 4.11 -5.98 6.50
CA ALA A 258 3.01 -5.63 5.64
C ALA A 258 3.27 -4.30 4.95
N THR A 259 2.70 -4.10 3.75
CA THR A 259 2.84 -2.85 3.03
C THR A 259 2.06 -1.74 3.70
N HIS A 260 0.77 -1.97 3.99
CA HIS A 260 -0.13 -0.93 4.46
C HIS A 260 -0.46 -1.06 5.94
N GLY A 261 0.03 -0.12 6.75
CA GLY A 261 -0.33 0.02 8.15
C GLY A 261 -1.61 0.84 8.32
N VAL A 262 -2.78 0.26 8.08
CA VAL A 262 -4.07 0.95 8.30
C VAL A 262 -4.27 1.19 9.79
N LEU A 263 -3.96 0.19 10.62
CA LEU A 263 -3.95 0.23 12.08
C LEU A 263 -5.24 0.83 12.67
N SER A 264 -6.38 0.27 12.24
CA SER A 264 -7.70 0.72 12.67
C SER A 264 -8.11 0.15 14.03
N GLY A 265 -8.88 0.94 14.78
CA GLY A 265 -9.51 0.50 16.03
C GLY A 265 -8.49 -0.10 17.01
N PRO A 266 -8.66 -1.36 17.47
CA PRO A 266 -7.81 -1.97 18.49
C PRO A 266 -6.47 -2.53 17.96
N ALA A 267 -6.00 -2.11 16.77
CA ALA A 267 -4.81 -2.69 16.14
C ALA A 267 -3.56 -2.49 16.99
N VAL A 268 -3.34 -1.29 17.51
CA VAL A 268 -2.16 -0.96 18.34
C VAL A 268 -2.10 -1.84 19.58
N ASP A 269 -3.21 -1.95 20.33
CA ASP A 269 -3.26 -2.78 21.56
C ASP A 269 -3.00 -4.26 21.24
N ARG A 270 -3.55 -4.75 20.13
CA ARG A 270 -3.35 -6.14 19.71
C ARG A 270 -1.93 -6.44 19.29
N LEU A 271 -1.34 -5.55 18.49
CA LEU A 271 0.00 -5.77 17.93
C LEU A 271 1.10 -5.56 18.95
N SER A 272 0.96 -4.59 19.88
CA SER A 272 1.92 -4.35 20.95
C SER A 272 1.99 -5.49 21.98
N THR A 273 0.93 -6.31 22.05
CA THR A 273 0.82 -7.39 23.05
C THR A 273 0.83 -8.80 22.47
N CYS A 274 0.83 -8.96 21.12
CA CYS A 274 0.73 -10.29 20.49
C CYS A 274 2.02 -11.13 20.55
N GLY A 275 3.14 -10.57 21.05
CA GLY A 275 4.42 -11.28 21.13
C GLY A 275 5.25 -11.22 19.84
N ALA A 276 4.87 -10.44 18.84
CA ALA A 276 5.72 -10.18 17.69
C ALA A 276 6.99 -9.44 18.13
N ARG A 277 8.16 -9.87 17.62
CA ARG A 277 9.44 -9.22 17.88
C ARG A 277 9.48 -7.84 17.22
N GLU A 278 8.91 -7.72 16.02
CA GLU A 278 8.85 -6.49 15.25
C GLU A 278 7.64 -6.53 14.32
N VAL A 279 7.01 -5.37 14.10
CA VAL A 279 5.96 -5.15 13.12
C VAL A 279 6.43 -4.09 12.14
N ILE A 280 6.58 -4.45 10.87
CA ILE A 280 7.15 -3.61 9.84
C ILE A 280 6.04 -3.23 8.87
N VAL A 281 5.87 -1.93 8.64
CA VAL A 281 4.97 -1.39 7.62
C VAL A 281 5.69 -0.33 6.80
N THR A 282 5.08 0.11 5.69
CA THR A 282 5.54 1.29 4.96
C THR A 282 4.69 2.51 5.31
N ASP A 283 5.18 3.69 4.98
CA ASP A 283 4.47 4.96 5.10
C ASP A 283 3.54 5.26 3.92
N THR A 284 3.04 4.24 3.22
CA THR A 284 1.95 4.39 2.24
C THR A 284 0.70 5.04 2.84
N LEU A 285 0.55 4.94 4.16
CA LEU A 285 -0.43 5.62 4.99
C LEU A 285 0.27 6.39 6.10
N PRO A 286 -0.25 7.55 6.53
CA PRO A 286 0.33 8.26 7.66
C PRO A 286 0.18 7.45 8.95
N ILE A 287 1.26 7.37 9.72
CA ILE A 287 1.27 6.71 11.03
C ILE A 287 1.41 7.78 12.13
N PRO A 288 0.30 8.34 12.61
CA PRO A 288 0.34 9.37 13.66
C PRO A 288 0.88 8.81 14.98
N ALA A 289 1.30 9.71 15.86
CA ALA A 289 1.91 9.35 17.14
C ALA A 289 1.06 8.37 17.97
N GLY A 290 -0.27 8.53 17.96
CA GLY A 290 -1.18 7.61 18.68
C GLY A 290 -1.29 6.20 18.10
N LYS A 291 -0.73 5.94 16.91
CA LYS A 291 -0.65 4.60 16.30
C LYS A 291 0.75 3.98 16.40
N ARG A 292 1.71 4.66 17.04
CA ARG A 292 3.07 4.15 17.23
C ARG A 292 3.16 3.34 18.53
N PHE A 293 3.94 2.25 18.47
CA PHE A 293 4.27 1.38 19.61
C PHE A 293 5.71 0.85 19.44
N ASP A 294 6.30 0.34 20.50
CA ASP A 294 7.75 0.03 20.57
C ASP A 294 8.23 -0.94 19.47
N GLN A 295 7.40 -1.91 19.09
CA GLN A 295 7.77 -2.90 18.08
C GLN A 295 7.52 -2.43 16.65
N LEU A 296 6.92 -1.24 16.42
CA LEU A 296 6.56 -0.77 15.09
C LEU A 296 7.74 -0.09 14.39
N THR A 297 8.11 -0.61 13.24
CA THR A 297 9.03 0.00 12.28
C THR A 297 8.27 0.46 11.04
N VAL A 298 8.50 1.72 10.63
CA VAL A 298 7.88 2.30 9.44
C VAL A 298 8.97 2.60 8.41
N LEU A 299 8.85 1.99 7.22
CA LEU A 299 9.83 2.15 6.14
C LEU A 299 9.33 3.19 5.12
N PRO A 300 10.23 4.03 4.58
CA PRO A 300 9.86 5.03 3.58
C PRO A 300 9.54 4.39 2.23
N ILE A 301 8.40 4.76 1.62
CA ILE A 301 8.02 4.33 0.28
C ILE A 301 8.29 5.39 -0.79
N ALA A 302 8.58 6.62 -0.39
CA ALA A 302 8.83 7.74 -1.30
C ALA A 302 9.89 7.45 -2.38
N PRO A 303 11.03 6.79 -2.10
CA PRO A 303 12.02 6.46 -3.14
C PRO A 303 11.47 5.55 -4.23
N LEU A 304 10.58 4.61 -3.90
CA LEU A 304 9.92 3.74 -4.89
C LEU A 304 8.94 4.53 -5.75
N LEU A 305 8.09 5.35 -5.12
CA LEU A 305 7.12 6.20 -5.82
C LEU A 305 7.82 7.19 -6.76
N ALA A 306 8.89 7.85 -6.30
CA ALA A 306 9.64 8.80 -7.09
C ALA A 306 10.28 8.14 -8.33
N ARG A 307 10.86 6.94 -8.20
CA ARG A 307 11.39 6.19 -9.35
C ARG A 307 10.29 5.84 -10.35
N ALA A 308 9.12 5.40 -9.88
CA ALA A 308 7.99 5.08 -10.75
C ALA A 308 7.44 6.33 -11.46
N ILE A 309 7.26 7.43 -10.73
CA ILE A 309 6.87 8.73 -11.29
C ILE A 309 7.85 9.19 -12.36
N LYS A 310 9.16 9.09 -12.07
CA LYS A 310 10.20 9.46 -13.02
C LYS A 310 10.16 8.57 -14.27
N ALA A 311 9.97 7.25 -14.12
CA ALA A 311 9.83 6.33 -15.24
C ALA A 311 8.64 6.72 -16.14
N VAL A 312 7.46 6.99 -15.54
CA VAL A 312 6.27 7.46 -16.29
C VAL A 312 6.52 8.79 -16.99
N PHE A 313 7.16 9.74 -16.32
CA PHE A 313 7.48 11.06 -16.89
C PHE A 313 8.45 10.96 -18.07
N ASP A 314 9.43 10.07 -17.96
CA ASP A 314 10.44 9.82 -18.99
C ASP A 314 9.94 8.90 -20.14
N ASP A 315 8.66 8.47 -20.12
CA ASP A 315 8.08 7.47 -21.01
C ASP A 315 8.82 6.12 -20.98
N GLY A 316 9.44 5.82 -19.82
CA GLY A 316 10.15 4.59 -19.54
C GLY A 316 9.23 3.48 -19.02
N SER A 317 9.83 2.32 -18.73
CA SER A 317 9.13 1.16 -18.20
C SER A 317 9.09 1.19 -16.67
N VAL A 318 7.90 1.18 -16.07
CA VAL A 318 7.73 0.98 -14.62
C VAL A 318 8.03 -0.48 -14.23
N ALA A 319 7.73 -1.44 -15.11
CA ALA A 319 8.01 -2.86 -14.85
C ALA A 319 9.51 -3.13 -14.65
N SER A 320 10.39 -2.40 -15.36
CA SER A 320 11.83 -2.56 -15.22
C SER A 320 12.37 -2.26 -13.81
N LEU A 321 11.63 -1.55 -12.98
CA LEU A 321 11.98 -1.32 -11.57
C LEU A 321 12.00 -2.62 -10.75
N PHE A 322 11.36 -3.68 -11.26
CA PHE A 322 11.16 -4.96 -10.59
C PHE A 322 11.83 -6.13 -11.30
N ASP A 323 12.47 -5.93 -12.48
CA ASP A 323 13.09 -6.99 -13.28
C ASP A 323 14.20 -7.75 -12.53
N THR A 324 14.95 -7.05 -11.69
CA THR A 324 16.03 -7.64 -10.88
C THR A 324 15.55 -8.42 -9.66
N VAL A 325 14.26 -8.33 -9.34
CA VAL A 325 13.68 -8.84 -8.08
C VAL A 325 12.80 -10.08 -8.32
N GLY A 326 12.68 -10.56 -9.57
CA GLY A 326 11.86 -11.74 -9.92
C GLY A 326 10.35 -11.53 -9.73
N VAL A 327 9.89 -10.27 -9.68
CA VAL A 327 8.47 -9.89 -9.50
C VAL A 327 7.80 -9.63 -10.86
N ALA A 328 8.58 -9.40 -11.92
CA ALA A 328 8.08 -9.22 -13.27
C ALA A 328 7.54 -10.55 -13.82
N GLY A 329 6.23 -10.66 -13.96
CA GLY A 329 5.57 -11.81 -14.64
C GLY A 329 4.61 -12.62 -13.77
N ALA A 330 3.83 -11.98 -12.90
CA ALA A 330 2.69 -12.64 -12.25
C ALA A 330 1.36 -12.02 -12.71
#